data_2f339aaaaac3d79012481546aab694a5
#
_entry.id   2f339aaaaac3d79012481546aab694a5
#
_cell.length_a   1.000
_cell.length_b   1.000
_cell.length_c   1.000
_cell.angle_alpha   90.00
_cell.angle_beta   90.00
_cell.angle_gamma   90.00
#
_symmetry.space_group_name_H-M   'P 1'
#
loop_
_entity.id
_entity.type
_entity.pdbx_description
1 polymer ?
#
loop_
_entity_poly.entity_id
_entity_poly.type
_entity_poly.pdbx_seq_one_letter_code
_entity_poly.pdbx_strand_id
1 'polypeptide(L)'
;MEPVETINYKNHTISIHYDSDAESPRTWDNLAEFHCSHRRYSLGDKGFNYSNGQDCIEAAQEAEKQGDVVLPLYLYDHSGITISLSPFSCPWDSGQVGFVIIHREKMLSEFGAKKFSKSLKAKALKIAQVEVETYDQYLRGEVYGYKIDPNGDSCWGVYGQEECLNEAKSVVDSMEKVEV
;
A
#
# COMPACT_ATOMS: atom_id res chain seq x y z
N MET A 1 7.99 -18.02 -16.28
CA MET A 1 8.63 -16.77 -15.78
C MET A 1 9.78 -17.21 -14.88
N GLU A 2 10.97 -16.65 -15.07
CA GLU A 2 12.11 -16.97 -14.20
C GLU A 2 11.87 -16.43 -12.79
N PRO A 3 12.28 -17.15 -11.74
CA PRO A 3 12.17 -16.67 -10.39
C PRO A 3 13.11 -15.48 -10.13
N VAL A 4 12.67 -14.53 -9.30
CA VAL A 4 13.49 -13.44 -8.79
C VAL A 4 14.52 -13.98 -7.80
N GLU A 5 14.10 -14.97 -7.01
CA GLU A 5 14.91 -15.64 -6.00
C GLU A 5 14.48 -17.08 -5.87
N THR A 6 15.44 -17.96 -5.56
CA THR A 6 15.19 -19.37 -5.23
C THR A 6 15.99 -19.75 -4.01
N ILE A 7 15.36 -20.30 -3.00
CA ILE A 7 16.03 -20.77 -1.78
C ILE A 7 15.63 -22.20 -1.44
N ASN A 8 16.52 -22.93 -0.79
CA ASN A 8 16.21 -24.21 -0.16
C ASN A 8 15.94 -23.98 1.33
N TYR A 9 14.78 -24.37 1.78
CA TYR A 9 14.36 -24.25 3.17
C TYR A 9 13.68 -25.54 3.62
N LYS A 10 14.28 -26.25 4.62
CA LYS A 10 13.75 -27.48 5.19
C LYS A 10 13.26 -28.52 4.14
N ASN A 11 14.13 -29.01 3.31
CA ASN A 11 13.81 -30.00 2.25
C ASN A 11 12.80 -29.52 1.18
N HIS A 12 12.41 -28.24 1.19
CA HIS A 12 11.58 -27.62 0.16
C HIS A 12 12.39 -26.58 -0.62
N THR A 13 12.03 -26.41 -1.89
CA THR A 13 12.54 -25.32 -2.71
C THR A 13 11.46 -24.25 -2.83
N ILE A 14 11.76 -23.04 -2.34
CA ILE A 14 10.88 -21.87 -2.46
C ILE A 14 11.40 -21.02 -3.62
N SER A 15 10.54 -20.72 -4.59
CA SER A 15 10.83 -19.79 -5.67
C SER A 15 9.91 -18.58 -5.63
N ILE A 16 10.49 -17.38 -5.63
CA ILE A 16 9.80 -16.10 -5.61
C ILE A 16 9.73 -15.55 -7.03
N HIS A 17 8.58 -15.04 -7.42
CA HIS A 17 8.34 -14.48 -8.74
C HIS A 17 7.66 -13.12 -8.62
N TYR A 18 7.86 -12.22 -9.60
CA TYR A 18 7.01 -11.05 -9.72
C TYR A 18 5.57 -11.46 -10.05
N ASP A 19 4.59 -10.78 -9.45
CA ASP A 19 3.19 -10.91 -9.81
C ASP A 19 2.83 -9.86 -10.87
N SER A 20 2.72 -10.30 -12.13
CA SER A 20 2.39 -9.41 -13.26
C SER A 20 0.91 -9.03 -13.33
N ASP A 21 0.05 -9.74 -12.62
CA ASP A 21 -1.40 -9.58 -12.65
C ASP A 21 -1.96 -9.02 -11.32
N ALA A 22 -1.07 -8.47 -10.49
CA ALA A 22 -1.44 -7.91 -9.19
C ALA A 22 -2.53 -6.84 -9.33
N GLU A 23 -3.56 -6.93 -8.50
CA GLU A 23 -4.58 -5.89 -8.39
C GLU A 23 -4.05 -4.67 -7.63
N SER A 24 -4.51 -3.48 -8.04
CA SER A 24 -4.19 -2.27 -7.29
C SER A 24 -4.81 -2.32 -5.89
N PRO A 25 -4.05 -2.06 -4.82
CA PRO A 25 -4.60 -2.01 -3.46
C PRO A 25 -5.62 -0.88 -3.28
N ARG A 26 -5.69 0.06 -4.23
CA ARG A 26 -6.71 1.13 -4.20
C ARG A 26 -8.11 0.66 -4.62
N THR A 27 -8.27 -0.60 -5.03
CA THR A 27 -9.57 -1.23 -5.27
C THR A 27 -10.15 -1.92 -4.04
N TRP A 28 -9.37 -2.04 -2.95
CA TRP A 28 -9.80 -2.67 -1.71
C TRP A 28 -10.69 -1.74 -0.87
N ASP A 29 -11.30 -2.27 0.18
CA ASP A 29 -12.02 -1.46 1.18
C ASP A 29 -11.03 -0.79 2.14
N ASN A 30 -10.41 0.28 1.66
CA ASN A 30 -9.42 1.06 2.41
C ASN A 30 -10.09 2.07 3.34
N LEU A 31 -9.43 2.43 4.44
CA LEU A 31 -9.88 3.50 5.33
C LEU A 31 -9.49 4.89 4.84
N ALA A 32 -8.34 4.99 4.17
CA ALA A 32 -7.87 6.23 3.59
C ALA A 32 -8.35 6.41 2.14
N GLU A 33 -8.67 7.64 1.78
CA GLU A 33 -8.96 8.07 0.42
C GLU A 33 -7.79 8.88 -0.13
N PHE A 34 -7.39 8.60 -1.37
CA PHE A 34 -6.30 9.29 -2.05
C PHE A 34 -6.86 10.31 -3.03
N HIS A 35 -6.66 11.58 -2.74
CA HIS A 35 -7.07 12.72 -3.53
C HIS A 35 -5.84 13.28 -4.26
N CYS A 36 -5.76 13.12 -5.58
CA CYS A 36 -4.56 13.46 -6.34
C CYS A 36 -4.86 14.36 -7.54
N SER A 37 -3.88 15.17 -7.90
CA SER A 37 -3.87 15.95 -9.15
C SER A 37 -2.50 15.83 -9.81
N HIS A 38 -2.43 15.09 -10.93
CA HIS A 38 -1.20 14.93 -11.69
C HIS A 38 -1.50 14.81 -13.19
N ARG A 39 -0.62 15.38 -14.04
CA ARG A 39 -0.85 15.44 -15.49
C ARG A 39 -0.74 14.10 -16.20
N ARG A 40 0.11 13.20 -15.70
CA ARG A 40 0.46 11.92 -16.36
C ARG A 40 -0.10 10.69 -15.67
N TYR A 41 -0.35 10.78 -14.37
CA TYR A 41 -0.71 9.63 -13.55
C TYR A 41 -2.05 9.84 -12.86
N SER A 42 -2.87 8.81 -12.83
CA SER A 42 -4.10 8.73 -12.03
C SER A 42 -3.79 7.96 -10.74
N LEU A 43 -3.33 8.69 -9.72
CA LEU A 43 -2.88 8.14 -8.45
C LEU A 43 -3.96 8.20 -7.36
N GLY A 44 -5.00 9.02 -7.56
CA GLY A 44 -6.13 9.13 -6.65
C GLY A 44 -7.12 7.97 -6.83
N ASP A 45 -7.93 7.78 -5.82
CA ASP A 45 -9.03 6.83 -5.88
C ASP A 45 -10.07 7.23 -6.93
N LYS A 46 -10.97 6.30 -7.25
CA LYS A 46 -12.01 6.55 -8.26
C LYS A 46 -12.87 7.75 -7.86
N GLY A 47 -12.86 8.79 -8.69
CA GLY A 47 -13.58 10.04 -8.45
C GLY A 47 -12.71 11.13 -7.79
N PHE A 48 -11.50 10.82 -7.33
CA PHE A 48 -10.60 11.74 -6.63
C PHE A 48 -9.30 12.03 -7.41
N ASN A 49 -9.36 11.93 -8.74
CA ASN A 49 -8.30 12.40 -9.64
C ASN A 49 -8.73 13.76 -10.24
N TYR A 50 -8.15 14.83 -9.73
CA TYR A 50 -8.52 16.19 -10.06
C TYR A 50 -7.75 16.70 -11.30
N SER A 51 -8.44 17.43 -12.16
CA SER A 51 -7.82 18.04 -13.36
C SER A 51 -6.92 19.23 -13.01
N ASN A 52 -7.11 19.84 -11.84
CA ASN A 52 -6.27 20.92 -11.33
C ASN A 52 -5.99 20.71 -9.81
N GLY A 53 -4.86 21.27 -9.36
CA GLY A 53 -4.44 21.13 -7.96
C GLY A 53 -5.31 21.92 -6.97
N GLN A 54 -5.98 22.97 -7.42
CA GLN A 54 -6.81 23.82 -6.54
C GLN A 54 -8.02 23.03 -6.01
N ASP A 55 -8.70 22.27 -6.84
CA ASP A 55 -9.85 21.46 -6.42
C ASP A 55 -9.42 20.37 -5.41
N CYS A 56 -8.22 19.81 -5.59
CA CYS A 56 -7.63 18.86 -4.64
C CYS A 56 -7.34 19.52 -3.29
N ILE A 57 -6.81 20.74 -3.29
CA ILE A 57 -6.55 21.52 -2.07
C ILE A 57 -7.87 21.86 -1.35
N GLU A 58 -8.89 22.27 -2.08
CA GLU A 58 -10.20 22.60 -1.52
C GLU A 58 -10.86 21.39 -0.85
N ALA A 59 -10.76 20.20 -1.48
CA ALA A 59 -11.24 18.96 -0.88
C ALA A 59 -10.51 18.64 0.43
N ALA A 60 -9.19 18.79 0.47
CA ALA A 60 -8.39 18.59 1.68
C ALA A 60 -8.76 19.59 2.80
N GLN A 61 -8.93 20.87 2.46
CA GLN A 61 -9.33 21.91 3.41
C GLN A 61 -10.74 21.66 3.98
N GLU A 62 -11.65 21.16 3.18
CA GLU A 62 -12.99 20.82 3.64
C GLU A 62 -12.97 19.64 4.61
N ALA A 63 -12.19 18.59 4.31
CA ALA A 63 -11.97 17.47 5.22
C ALA A 63 -11.36 17.91 6.56
N GLU A 64 -10.37 18.81 6.54
CA GLU A 64 -9.78 19.37 7.76
C GLU A 64 -10.81 20.11 8.63
N LYS A 65 -11.72 20.89 8.02
CA LYS A 65 -12.80 21.59 8.75
C LYS A 65 -13.77 20.61 9.40
N GLN A 66 -13.99 19.45 8.79
CA GLN A 66 -14.81 18.36 9.34
C GLN A 66 -14.10 17.58 10.46
N GLY A 67 -12.81 17.84 10.68
CA GLY A 67 -12.00 17.20 11.70
C GLY A 67 -11.47 15.83 11.29
N ASP A 68 -11.40 15.58 9.98
CA ASP A 68 -10.78 14.41 9.40
C ASP A 68 -9.25 14.44 9.54
N VAL A 69 -8.61 13.32 9.32
CA VAL A 69 -7.15 13.24 9.22
C VAL A 69 -6.74 13.49 7.78
N VAL A 70 -6.00 14.57 7.55
CA VAL A 70 -5.49 14.94 6.23
C VAL A 70 -3.97 14.94 6.27
N LEU A 71 -3.35 14.23 5.34
CA LEU A 71 -1.91 14.09 5.22
C LEU A 71 -1.48 14.45 3.79
N PRO A 72 -0.35 15.15 3.58
CA PRO A 72 0.18 15.41 2.26
C PRO A 72 0.67 14.10 1.64
N LEU A 73 0.49 13.96 0.32
CA LEU A 73 1.04 12.88 -0.48
C LEU A 73 2.03 13.45 -1.48
N TYR A 74 3.25 12.93 -1.48
CA TYR A 74 4.32 13.32 -2.38
C TYR A 74 4.60 12.23 -3.41
N LEU A 75 5.02 12.65 -4.59
CA LEU A 75 5.46 11.80 -5.68
C LEU A 75 6.91 12.12 -6.01
N TYR A 76 7.71 11.09 -6.28
CA TYR A 76 9.01 11.16 -6.92
C TYR A 76 8.95 10.38 -8.23
N ASP A 77 9.33 11.02 -9.35
CA ASP A 77 9.18 10.52 -10.72
C ASP A 77 10.53 10.53 -11.45
N HIS A 78 11.31 9.46 -11.24
CA HIS A 78 12.61 9.29 -11.85
C HIS A 78 12.83 7.82 -12.24
N SER A 79 12.70 7.50 -13.53
CA SER A 79 12.79 6.12 -14.06
C SER A 79 11.79 5.12 -13.46
N GLY A 80 10.72 5.62 -12.90
CA GLY A 80 9.67 4.96 -12.16
C GLY A 80 9.03 5.95 -11.21
N ILE A 81 7.93 5.58 -10.58
CA ILE A 81 7.25 6.44 -9.62
C ILE A 81 7.27 5.82 -8.24
N THR A 82 7.45 6.66 -7.22
CA THR A 82 7.29 6.29 -5.82
C THR A 82 6.54 7.39 -5.09
N ILE A 83 5.76 7.02 -4.08
CA ILE A 83 4.95 7.93 -3.29
C ILE A 83 5.30 7.86 -1.81
N SER A 84 5.06 8.94 -1.07
CA SER A 84 5.35 9.00 0.36
C SER A 84 4.49 10.06 1.05
N LEU A 85 4.25 9.90 2.36
CA LEU A 85 3.70 10.95 3.22
C LEU A 85 4.73 12.01 3.61
N SER A 86 6.00 11.79 3.30
CA SER A 86 7.09 12.74 3.54
C SER A 86 7.69 13.24 2.24
N PRO A 87 8.14 14.50 2.17
CA PRO A 87 8.77 15.03 0.96
C PRO A 87 10.08 14.30 0.65
N PHE A 88 10.37 14.15 -0.65
CA PHE A 88 11.63 13.63 -1.13
C PHE A 88 12.70 14.72 -1.16
N SER A 89 13.96 14.31 -1.09
CA SER A 89 15.12 15.25 -1.09
C SER A 89 15.42 15.88 -2.45
N CYS A 90 14.92 15.29 -3.55
CA CYS A 90 15.15 15.78 -4.89
C CYS A 90 14.05 16.79 -5.30
N PRO A 91 14.34 18.10 -5.41
CA PRO A 91 13.31 19.09 -5.73
C PRO A 91 12.92 19.12 -7.23
N TRP A 92 13.71 18.47 -8.11
CA TRP A 92 13.50 18.51 -9.55
C TRP A 92 12.49 17.47 -10.04
N ASP A 93 12.57 16.27 -9.45
CA ASP A 93 11.78 15.11 -9.87
C ASP A 93 10.71 14.74 -8.84
N SER A 94 10.48 15.59 -7.83
CA SER A 94 9.47 15.33 -6.81
C SER A 94 8.64 16.55 -6.46
N GLY A 95 7.46 16.29 -5.93
CA GLY A 95 6.55 17.33 -5.46
C GLY A 95 5.34 16.75 -4.77
N GLN A 96 4.58 17.60 -4.11
CA GLN A 96 3.30 17.19 -3.56
C GLN A 96 2.31 16.94 -4.71
N VAL A 97 1.70 15.76 -4.73
CA VAL A 97 0.77 15.32 -5.78
C VAL A 97 -0.68 15.30 -5.28
N GLY A 98 -0.88 15.38 -3.98
CA GLY A 98 -2.22 15.33 -3.40
C GLY A 98 -2.24 15.19 -1.89
N PHE A 99 -3.29 14.53 -1.43
CA PHE A 99 -3.55 14.31 -0.01
C PHE A 99 -4.11 12.91 0.23
N VAL A 100 -3.84 12.37 1.40
CA VAL A 100 -4.46 11.15 1.94
C VAL A 100 -5.42 11.61 3.04
N ILE A 101 -6.69 11.26 2.90
CA ILE A 101 -7.76 11.68 3.79
C ILE A 101 -8.35 10.45 4.48
N ILE A 102 -8.42 10.46 5.82
CA ILE A 102 -9.15 9.45 6.58
C ILE A 102 -10.30 10.13 7.29
N HIS A 103 -11.51 9.78 6.91
CA HIS A 103 -12.71 10.34 7.49
C HIS A 103 -12.90 9.88 8.93
N ARG A 104 -13.06 10.87 9.80
CA ARG A 104 -13.32 10.65 11.23
C ARG A 104 -14.51 9.72 11.46
N GLU A 105 -15.59 9.89 10.71
CA GLU A 105 -16.80 9.08 10.84
C GLU A 105 -16.55 7.62 10.46
N LYS A 106 -15.79 7.37 9.38
CA LYS A 106 -15.40 6.02 8.96
C LYS A 106 -14.57 5.34 10.04
N MET A 107 -13.63 6.05 10.66
CA MET A 107 -12.84 5.55 11.80
C MET A 107 -13.71 5.25 13.03
N LEU A 108 -14.68 6.09 13.34
CA LEU A 108 -15.59 5.83 14.46
C LEU A 108 -16.44 4.59 14.25
N SER A 109 -16.96 4.43 13.03
CA SER A 109 -17.77 3.27 12.63
C SER A 109 -16.95 1.99 12.66
N GLU A 110 -15.79 1.97 12.00
CA GLU A 110 -14.93 0.80 11.84
C GLU A 110 -14.44 0.25 13.20
N PHE A 111 -14.07 1.15 14.12
CA PHE A 111 -13.56 0.75 15.44
C PHE A 111 -14.61 0.77 16.56
N GLY A 112 -15.90 0.96 16.23
CA GLY A 112 -16.99 0.99 17.22
C GLY A 112 -16.77 2.08 18.30
N ALA A 113 -16.08 3.18 17.98
CA ALA A 113 -15.68 4.19 18.94
C ALA A 113 -16.71 5.33 19.01
N LYS A 114 -17.06 5.77 20.22
CA LYS A 114 -17.99 6.89 20.42
C LYS A 114 -17.35 8.27 20.26
N LYS A 115 -16.00 8.36 20.33
CA LYS A 115 -15.25 9.62 20.26
C LYS A 115 -13.96 9.43 19.48
N PHE A 116 -13.60 10.42 18.67
CA PHE A 116 -12.33 10.44 17.94
C PHE A 116 -11.20 10.88 18.89
N SER A 117 -10.68 9.92 19.66
CA SER A 117 -9.64 10.13 20.67
C SER A 117 -8.26 10.30 20.05
N LYS A 118 -7.28 10.78 20.84
CA LYS A 118 -5.86 10.83 20.41
C LYS A 118 -5.33 9.46 19.99
N SER A 119 -5.73 8.39 20.69
CA SER A 119 -5.35 7.02 20.34
C SER A 119 -5.94 6.59 18.99
N LEU A 120 -7.21 6.92 18.73
CA LEU A 120 -7.84 6.60 17.45
C LEU A 120 -7.21 7.41 16.30
N LYS A 121 -6.85 8.68 16.54
CA LYS A 121 -6.11 9.49 15.58
C LYS A 121 -4.73 8.89 15.28
N ALA A 122 -3.99 8.44 16.29
CA ALA A 122 -2.71 7.77 16.10
C ALA A 122 -2.85 6.48 15.29
N LYS A 123 -3.94 5.72 15.49
CA LYS A 123 -4.28 4.55 14.69
C LYS A 123 -4.56 4.92 13.23
N ALA A 124 -5.32 5.98 12.98
CA ALA A 124 -5.58 6.49 11.63
C ALA A 124 -4.28 6.85 10.89
N LEU A 125 -3.35 7.55 11.55
CA LEU A 125 -2.05 7.88 10.99
C LEU A 125 -1.24 6.64 10.61
N LYS A 126 -1.25 5.62 11.46
CA LYS A 126 -0.56 4.35 11.16
C LYS A 126 -1.20 3.61 9.99
N ILE A 127 -2.53 3.60 9.89
CA ILE A 127 -3.25 3.00 8.77
C ILE A 127 -2.89 3.73 7.46
N ALA A 128 -2.94 5.07 7.45
CA ALA A 128 -2.54 5.86 6.29
C ALA A 128 -1.11 5.53 5.83
N GLN A 129 -0.17 5.40 6.78
CA GLN A 129 1.20 5.02 6.46
C GLN A 129 1.27 3.66 5.76
N VAL A 130 0.59 2.64 6.32
CA VAL A 130 0.58 1.29 5.74
C VAL A 130 -0.07 1.28 4.35
N GLU A 131 -1.21 1.95 4.18
CA GLU A 131 -1.89 2.00 2.88
C GLU A 131 -1.05 2.72 1.80
N VAL A 132 -0.31 3.79 2.18
CA VAL A 132 0.62 4.47 1.26
C VAL A 132 1.80 3.57 0.90
N GLU A 133 2.41 2.88 1.88
CA GLU A 133 3.51 1.95 1.66
C GLU A 133 3.09 0.78 0.75
N THR A 134 1.92 0.20 0.97
CA THR A 134 1.39 -0.88 0.13
C THR A 134 1.14 -0.39 -1.31
N TYR A 135 0.58 0.82 -1.46
CA TYR A 135 0.35 1.38 -2.79
C TYR A 135 1.66 1.77 -3.49
N ASP A 136 2.64 2.25 -2.75
CA ASP A 136 3.99 2.52 -3.27
C ASP A 136 4.66 1.24 -3.82
N GLN A 137 4.58 0.14 -3.08
CA GLN A 137 5.08 -1.16 -3.54
C GLN A 137 4.40 -1.60 -4.84
N TYR A 138 3.08 -1.44 -4.94
CA TYR A 138 2.35 -1.70 -6.18
C TYR A 138 2.85 -0.85 -7.35
N LEU A 139 3.00 0.46 -7.14
CA LEU A 139 3.45 1.40 -8.18
C LEU A 139 4.89 1.09 -8.65
N ARG A 140 5.72 0.55 -7.77
CA ARG A 140 7.10 0.11 -8.09
C ARG A 140 7.17 -1.30 -8.68
N GLY A 141 6.03 -2.01 -8.76
CA GLY A 141 5.98 -3.40 -9.21
C GLY A 141 6.56 -4.40 -8.20
N GLU A 142 6.61 -4.04 -6.93
CA GLU A 142 7.10 -4.88 -5.83
C GLU A 142 5.99 -5.74 -5.24
N VAL A 143 5.26 -6.43 -6.12
CA VAL A 143 4.26 -7.44 -5.76
C VAL A 143 4.75 -8.79 -6.25
N TYR A 144 4.68 -9.79 -5.40
CA TYR A 144 5.30 -11.08 -5.62
C TYR A 144 4.33 -12.23 -5.38
N GLY A 145 4.71 -13.39 -5.86
CA GLY A 145 4.15 -14.66 -5.50
C GLY A 145 5.25 -15.69 -5.25
N TYR A 146 4.92 -16.73 -4.51
CA TYR A 146 5.83 -17.85 -4.27
C TYR A 146 5.25 -19.17 -4.74
N LYS A 147 6.17 -20.12 -5.02
CA LYS A 147 5.88 -21.54 -5.24
C LYS A 147 6.78 -22.38 -4.35
N ILE A 148 6.24 -23.47 -3.81
CA ILE A 148 6.94 -24.38 -2.92
C ILE A 148 6.93 -25.79 -3.53
N ASP A 149 8.11 -26.28 -3.92
CA ASP A 149 8.29 -27.65 -4.41
C ASP A 149 8.81 -28.57 -3.28
N PRO A 150 8.42 -29.87 -3.26
CA PRO A 150 7.66 -30.60 -4.28
C PRO A 150 6.13 -30.50 -4.14
N ASN A 151 5.58 -29.87 -3.11
CA ASN A 151 4.15 -29.93 -2.79
C ASN A 151 3.27 -29.13 -3.76
N GLY A 152 3.85 -28.20 -4.52
CA GLY A 152 3.14 -27.39 -5.50
C GLY A 152 2.31 -26.25 -4.91
N ASP A 153 2.46 -25.95 -3.60
CA ASP A 153 1.77 -24.82 -2.96
C ASP A 153 2.27 -23.50 -3.52
N SER A 154 1.36 -22.55 -3.68
CA SER A 154 1.68 -21.23 -4.19
C SER A 154 0.70 -20.18 -3.67
N CYS A 155 1.19 -18.94 -3.51
CA CYS A 155 0.39 -17.77 -3.21
C CYS A 155 0.90 -16.58 -4.03
N TRP A 156 0.00 -15.68 -4.40
CA TRP A 156 0.27 -14.50 -5.21
C TRP A 156 -0.34 -13.26 -4.56
N GLY A 157 0.09 -12.07 -5.00
CA GLY A 157 -0.42 -10.82 -4.47
C GLY A 157 0.23 -10.41 -3.14
N VAL A 158 1.45 -10.86 -2.86
CA VAL A 158 2.18 -10.50 -1.64
C VAL A 158 3.04 -9.26 -1.89
N TYR A 159 2.84 -8.23 -1.09
CA TYR A 159 3.54 -6.95 -1.21
C TYR A 159 4.86 -7.00 -0.45
N GLY A 160 5.96 -6.77 -1.19
CA GLY A 160 7.32 -6.86 -0.67
C GLY A 160 7.93 -8.27 -0.77
N GLN A 161 9.16 -8.35 -1.30
CA GLN A 161 9.87 -9.62 -1.52
C GLN A 161 10.18 -10.34 -0.20
N GLU A 162 10.60 -9.60 0.82
CA GLU A 162 10.93 -10.16 2.14
C GLU A 162 9.68 -10.75 2.82
N GLU A 163 8.54 -10.06 2.74
CA GLU A 163 7.28 -10.55 3.28
C GLU A 163 6.82 -11.81 2.56
N CYS A 164 6.93 -11.84 1.22
CA CYS A 164 6.63 -13.02 0.40
C CYS A 164 7.48 -14.22 0.81
N LEU A 165 8.77 -14.03 1.05
CA LEU A 165 9.67 -15.08 1.52
C LEU A 165 9.32 -15.57 2.93
N ASN A 166 8.97 -14.65 3.83
CA ASN A 166 8.59 -14.97 5.21
C ASN A 166 7.29 -15.77 5.25
N GLU A 167 6.31 -15.38 4.44
CA GLU A 167 5.05 -16.12 4.30
C GLU A 167 5.29 -17.54 3.76
N ALA A 168 6.08 -17.69 2.69
CA ALA A 168 6.42 -18.99 2.14
C ALA A 168 7.12 -19.91 3.17
N LYS A 169 8.07 -19.37 3.95
CA LYS A 169 8.72 -20.12 5.04
C LYS A 169 7.73 -20.54 6.12
N SER A 170 6.78 -19.67 6.47
CA SER A 170 5.73 -19.97 7.45
C SER A 170 4.82 -21.12 6.99
N VAL A 171 4.52 -21.18 5.70
CA VAL A 171 3.77 -22.30 5.11
C VAL A 171 4.55 -23.61 5.24
N VAL A 172 5.84 -23.63 4.86
CA VAL A 172 6.70 -24.82 5.05
C VAL A 172 6.76 -25.25 6.51
N ASP A 173 6.89 -24.29 7.44
CA ASP A 173 6.91 -24.58 8.89
C ASP A 173 5.60 -25.21 9.38
N SER A 174 4.50 -24.88 8.76
CA SER A 174 3.18 -25.43 9.09
C SER A 174 2.99 -26.83 8.53
N MET A 175 3.53 -27.11 7.35
CA MET A 175 3.49 -28.46 6.74
C MET A 175 4.21 -29.51 7.61
N GLU A 176 5.42 -29.17 8.08
CA GLU A 176 6.21 -30.09 8.91
C GLU A 176 5.56 -30.41 10.26
N LYS A 177 4.72 -29.52 10.80
CA LYS A 177 3.99 -29.77 12.05
C LYS A 177 2.83 -30.75 11.89
N VAL A 178 2.34 -30.95 10.68
CA VAL A 178 1.22 -31.87 10.39
C VAL A 178 1.72 -33.28 10.15
N GLU A 179 3.00 -33.46 9.79
CA GLU A 179 3.60 -34.79 9.53
C GLU A 179 4.14 -35.48 10.79
N VAL A 180 4.04 -34.89 11.98
CA VAL A 180 4.42 -35.44 13.30
C VAL A 180 3.18 -35.85 14.09
#